data_4006d53b18d7d9e404a8ce4010fc31db
#
_entry.id   4006d53b18d7d9e404a8ce4010fc31db
#
_cell.length_a   1.000
_cell.length_b   1.000
_cell.length_c   1.000
_cell.angle_alpha   90.00
_cell.angle_beta   90.00
_cell.angle_gamma   90.00
#
_symmetry.space_group_name_H-M   'P 1'
#
loop_
_entity.id
_entity.type
_entity.pdbx_description
1 polymer ?
#
loop_
_entity_poly.entity_id
_entity_poly.type
_entity_poly.pdbx_seq_one_letter_code
_entity_poly.pdbx_strand_id
1 'polypeptide(L)'
;HGDHVGGLPGLLMTIANNHRTEPLHLWGGTGLERIVRGLTVICGPLPFKLVLHELSFKEPQTFQTGDLVWKTQPVKHRVPCLAYSCYLPRAGRFDVNRAKEAEIPVQYWSRLQKGETVEVDGKTFKPEDVLGAERRGLRVSYATDCRPSAALVEMIQDSDLFVAEGLYGDPEKQKDAASKGHMVYTEAATMARDAHVKELWLTHFSPAMLNPKEHLAGAQEIFANTQPGHNLKLTTLRFEED
;
A
#
# COMPACT_ATOMS: atom_id res chain seq x y z
N HIS A 1 15.32 -2.07 9.59
CA HIS A 1 16.77 -1.91 9.57
C HIS A 1 17.16 -0.55 8.94
N GLY A 2 18.45 -0.14 9.08
CA GLY A 2 18.94 1.17 8.64
C GLY A 2 18.90 1.38 7.12
N ASP A 3 19.05 0.35 6.34
CA ASP A 3 18.98 0.32 4.88
C ASP A 3 17.59 0.74 4.33
N HIS A 4 16.52 0.58 5.11
CA HIS A 4 15.17 1.03 4.75
C HIS A 4 14.86 2.49 5.09
N VAL A 5 15.65 3.12 5.96
CA VAL A 5 15.40 4.50 6.41
C VAL A 5 16.58 5.45 6.14
N GLY A 6 17.75 4.92 5.79
CA GLY A 6 18.97 5.71 5.59
C GLY A 6 18.86 6.78 4.49
N GLY A 7 17.99 6.59 3.51
CA GLY A 7 17.72 7.56 2.45
C GLY A 7 16.77 8.71 2.83
N LEU A 8 16.12 8.64 4.00
CA LEU A 8 15.11 9.62 4.41
C LEU A 8 15.65 11.06 4.46
N PRO A 9 16.84 11.36 5.03
CA PRO A 9 17.37 12.71 5.03
C PRO A 9 17.49 13.32 3.64
N GLY A 10 18.05 12.56 2.69
CA GLY A 10 18.18 13.00 1.29
C GLY A 10 16.84 13.28 0.62
N LEU A 11 15.84 12.43 0.86
CA LEU A 11 14.47 12.63 0.38
C LEU A 11 13.86 13.91 0.95
N LEU A 12 13.98 14.14 2.26
CA LEU A 12 13.44 15.34 2.91
C LEU A 12 14.08 16.63 2.40
N MET A 13 15.40 16.63 2.20
CA MET A 13 16.11 17.77 1.63
C MET A 13 15.70 18.01 0.17
N THR A 14 15.48 16.95 -0.63
CA THR A 14 14.98 17.07 -2.00
C THR A 14 13.57 17.68 -2.02
N ILE A 15 12.67 17.24 -1.14
CA ILE A 15 11.32 17.79 -1.00
C ILE A 15 11.39 19.26 -0.58
N ALA A 16 12.28 19.61 0.36
CA ALA A 16 12.48 20.99 0.78
C ALA A 16 12.98 21.90 -0.37
N ASN A 17 13.91 21.42 -1.18
CA ASN A 17 14.42 22.14 -2.34
C ASN A 17 13.36 22.32 -3.45
N ASN A 18 12.32 21.51 -3.47
CA ASN A 18 11.15 21.69 -4.34
C ASN A 18 10.08 22.63 -3.72
N HIS A 19 10.46 23.44 -2.75
CA HIS A 19 9.65 24.51 -2.15
C HIS A 19 8.35 24.06 -1.50
N ARG A 20 8.27 22.79 -1.04
CA ARG A 20 7.13 22.35 -0.25
C ARG A 20 7.07 23.10 1.08
N THR A 21 5.90 23.61 1.43
CA THR A 21 5.62 24.27 2.72
C THR A 21 4.55 23.55 3.52
N GLU A 22 3.68 22.75 2.88
CA GLU A 22 2.64 21.99 3.55
C GLU A 22 3.23 20.86 4.40
N PRO A 23 2.59 20.53 5.52
CA PRO A 23 3.04 19.44 6.39
C PRO A 23 3.28 18.14 5.62
N LEU A 24 4.34 17.44 5.96
CA LEU A 24 4.63 16.10 5.47
C LEU A 24 4.35 15.08 6.57
N HIS A 25 3.46 14.16 6.30
CA HIS A 25 3.07 13.10 7.21
C HIS A 25 3.91 11.85 6.96
N LEU A 26 4.46 11.27 8.03
CA LEU A 26 5.20 10.01 7.99
C LEU A 26 4.54 9.01 8.93
N TRP A 27 4.23 7.83 8.42
CA TRP A 27 3.72 6.70 9.18
C TRP A 27 4.81 5.63 9.29
N GLY A 28 4.98 5.07 10.48
CA GLY A 28 5.93 3.98 10.69
C GLY A 28 5.75 3.35 12.07
N GLY A 29 6.43 2.24 12.30
CA GLY A 29 6.29 1.51 13.56
C GLY A 29 6.80 2.30 14.78
N THR A 30 6.42 1.83 15.96
CA THR A 30 6.85 2.39 17.25
C THR A 30 8.35 2.68 17.31
N GLY A 31 8.72 3.89 17.70
CA GLY A 31 10.10 4.40 17.67
C GLY A 31 10.42 5.25 16.43
N LEU A 32 9.46 5.47 15.54
CA LEU A 32 9.60 6.33 14.37
C LEU A 32 10.13 7.72 14.73
N GLU A 33 9.56 8.35 15.76
CA GLU A 33 9.98 9.68 16.19
C GLU A 33 11.47 9.74 16.53
N ARG A 34 11.96 8.78 17.31
CA ARG A 34 13.37 8.70 17.68
C ARG A 34 14.28 8.53 16.46
N ILE A 35 13.88 7.68 15.53
CA ILE A 35 14.63 7.40 14.29
C ILE A 35 14.68 8.65 13.41
N VAL A 36 13.53 9.27 13.16
CA VAL A 36 13.44 10.47 12.31
C VAL A 36 14.23 11.61 12.92
N ARG A 37 14.08 11.89 14.21
CA ARG A 37 14.86 12.93 14.91
C ARG A 37 16.37 12.69 14.81
N GLY A 38 16.82 11.44 14.96
CA GLY A 38 18.25 11.09 14.83
C GLY A 38 18.78 11.28 13.42
N LEU A 39 18.02 10.90 12.41
CA LEU A 39 18.42 11.01 11.00
C LEU A 39 18.38 12.46 10.50
N THR A 40 17.44 13.28 10.96
CA THR A 40 17.24 14.64 10.45
C THR A 40 18.15 15.68 11.06
N VAL A 41 19.03 15.33 12.01
CA VAL A 41 20.02 16.27 12.58
C VAL A 41 20.93 16.90 11.51
N ILE A 42 21.11 16.23 10.39
CA ILE A 42 21.93 16.70 9.26
C ILE A 42 21.16 17.53 8.22
N CYS A 43 19.84 17.60 8.32
CA CYS A 43 18.99 18.25 7.29
C CYS A 43 18.93 19.76 7.42
N GLY A 44 19.34 20.33 8.56
CA GLY A 44 19.06 21.72 8.88
C GLY A 44 17.53 21.99 9.03
N PRO A 45 17.10 23.26 9.05
CA PRO A 45 15.70 23.62 9.12
C PRO A 45 14.96 23.21 7.85
N LEU A 46 13.88 22.42 7.99
CA LEU A 46 12.98 22.11 6.89
C LEU A 46 11.90 23.19 6.76
N PRO A 47 11.51 23.61 5.53
CA PRO A 47 10.48 24.64 5.31
C PRO A 47 9.07 24.14 5.60
N PHE A 48 8.89 22.86 5.95
CA PHE A 48 7.62 22.23 6.27
C PHE A 48 7.71 21.47 7.61
N LYS A 49 6.55 21.29 8.23
CA LYS A 49 6.41 20.49 9.46
C LYS A 49 6.42 18.99 9.13
N LEU A 50 7.22 18.20 9.83
CA LEU A 50 7.09 16.75 9.87
C LEU A 50 6.03 16.36 10.92
N VAL A 51 5.01 15.62 10.49
CA VAL A 51 3.98 15.06 11.36
C VAL A 51 4.18 13.55 11.40
N LEU A 52 4.55 13.02 12.56
CA LEU A 52 4.94 11.63 12.74
C LEU A 52 3.77 10.84 13.36
N HIS A 53 3.46 9.69 12.76
CA HIS A 53 2.40 8.80 13.21
C HIS A 53 3.01 7.43 13.50
N GLU A 54 3.06 7.06 14.77
CA GLU A 54 3.57 5.74 15.18
C GLU A 54 2.47 4.69 15.11
N LEU A 55 2.84 3.55 14.53
CA LEU A 55 1.99 2.39 14.34
C LEU A 55 2.45 1.23 15.23
N SER A 56 1.50 0.41 15.71
CA SER A 56 1.79 -0.73 16.55
C SER A 56 2.47 -1.87 15.77
N PHE A 57 3.50 -2.47 16.38
CA PHE A 57 4.06 -3.74 15.90
C PHE A 57 3.36 -4.97 16.49
N LYS A 58 2.31 -4.79 17.32
CA LYS A 58 1.65 -5.89 18.03
C LYS A 58 0.36 -6.34 17.36
N GLU A 59 -0.31 -5.42 16.67
CA GLU A 59 -1.65 -5.63 16.12
C GLU A 59 -1.83 -4.89 14.79
N PRO A 60 -2.70 -5.38 13.90
CA PRO A 60 -3.09 -4.66 12.69
C PRO A 60 -3.75 -3.33 13.05
N GLN A 61 -3.50 -2.31 12.23
CA GLN A 61 -4.13 -0.99 12.38
C GLN A 61 -4.64 -0.50 11.04
N THR A 62 -5.66 0.35 11.09
CA THR A 62 -6.22 1.01 9.91
C THR A 62 -6.17 2.51 10.12
N PHE A 63 -5.79 3.25 9.09
CA PHE A 63 -5.82 4.72 9.07
C PHE A 63 -6.16 5.21 7.66
N GLN A 64 -6.47 6.51 7.54
CA GLN A 64 -6.89 7.10 6.27
C GLN A 64 -6.01 8.29 5.91
N THR A 65 -5.71 8.45 4.63
CA THR A 65 -5.04 9.62 4.07
C THR A 65 -5.76 10.06 2.79
N GLY A 66 -6.49 11.18 2.86
CA GLY A 66 -7.40 11.56 1.77
C GLY A 66 -8.44 10.46 1.54
N ASP A 67 -8.58 10.02 0.30
CA ASP A 67 -9.50 8.94 -0.10
C ASP A 67 -8.92 7.53 0.09
N LEU A 68 -7.66 7.42 0.50
CA LEU A 68 -6.96 6.15 0.65
C LEU A 68 -7.14 5.58 2.05
N VAL A 69 -7.57 4.34 2.13
CA VAL A 69 -7.66 3.56 3.38
C VAL A 69 -6.44 2.65 3.46
N TRP A 70 -5.68 2.77 4.52
CA TRP A 70 -4.48 1.99 4.79
C TRP A 70 -4.74 0.96 5.87
N LYS A 71 -4.24 -0.25 5.66
CA LYS A 71 -4.18 -1.31 6.66
C LYS A 71 -2.73 -1.72 6.86
N THR A 72 -2.32 -1.92 8.11
CA THR A 72 -1.00 -2.45 8.45
C THR A 72 -1.13 -3.82 9.09
N GLN A 73 -0.12 -4.65 8.87
CA GLN A 73 -0.03 -5.98 9.46
C GLN A 73 1.38 -6.18 10.01
N PRO A 74 1.54 -6.45 11.33
CA PRO A 74 2.80 -6.93 11.86
C PRO A 74 3.23 -8.22 11.16
N VAL A 75 4.48 -8.26 10.72
CA VAL A 75 5.03 -9.41 9.99
C VAL A 75 6.23 -10.00 10.71
N LYS A 76 6.50 -11.28 10.43
CA LYS A 76 7.60 -12.01 11.08
C LYS A 76 8.93 -11.70 10.39
N HIS A 77 9.79 -11.00 11.10
CA HIS A 77 11.17 -10.73 10.73
C HIS A 77 12.08 -10.76 11.97
N ARG A 78 13.39 -10.57 11.81
CA ARG A 78 14.34 -10.53 12.95
C ARG A 78 14.20 -9.28 13.83
N VAL A 79 13.67 -8.21 13.26
CA VAL A 79 13.26 -6.98 13.97
C VAL A 79 11.78 -6.72 13.72
N PRO A 80 11.11 -5.93 14.56
CA PRO A 80 9.72 -5.55 14.32
C PRO A 80 9.55 -4.91 12.94
N CYS A 81 8.60 -5.41 12.15
CA CYS A 81 8.35 -4.97 10.79
C CYS A 81 6.84 -4.96 10.50
N LEU A 82 6.41 -4.07 9.60
CA LEU A 82 5.03 -3.92 9.16
C LEU A 82 4.93 -4.10 7.65
N ALA A 83 3.91 -4.83 7.21
CA ALA A 83 3.41 -4.76 5.85
C ALA A 83 2.28 -3.74 5.76
N TYR A 84 2.04 -3.22 4.57
CA TYR A 84 1.05 -2.18 4.30
C TYR A 84 0.14 -2.60 3.14
N SER A 85 -1.15 -2.30 3.26
CA SER A 85 -2.10 -2.40 2.17
C SER A 85 -2.84 -1.07 2.04
N CYS A 86 -2.87 -0.53 0.82
CA CYS A 86 -3.55 0.71 0.48
C CYS A 86 -4.76 0.39 -0.39
N TYR A 87 -5.92 0.86 -0.01
CA TYR A 87 -7.18 0.66 -0.74
C TYR A 87 -7.79 1.99 -1.12
N LEU A 88 -8.09 2.17 -2.40
CA LEU A 88 -8.88 3.28 -2.92
C LEU A 88 -10.30 2.78 -3.13
N PRO A 89 -11.27 3.15 -2.26
CA PRO A 89 -12.66 2.72 -2.41
C PRO A 89 -13.29 3.31 -3.67
N ARG A 90 -14.30 2.62 -4.20
CA ARG A 90 -15.08 3.06 -5.34
C ARG A 90 -16.55 3.12 -4.97
N ALA A 91 -17.11 4.33 -4.95
CA ALA A 91 -18.53 4.52 -4.70
C ALA A 91 -19.41 3.77 -5.71
N GLY A 92 -20.62 3.46 -5.31
CA GLY A 92 -21.66 2.94 -6.19
C GLY A 92 -21.92 3.85 -7.38
N ARG A 93 -22.56 3.32 -8.42
CA ARG A 93 -23.01 4.15 -9.54
C ARG A 93 -24.09 5.10 -9.08
N PHE A 94 -24.02 6.35 -9.54
CA PHE A 94 -25.05 7.33 -9.28
C PHE A 94 -26.33 6.97 -10.08
N ASP A 95 -27.43 6.87 -9.38
CA ASP A 95 -28.74 6.57 -9.98
C ASP A 95 -29.50 7.88 -10.24
N VAL A 96 -29.48 8.28 -11.51
CA VAL A 96 -30.15 9.50 -11.97
C VAL A 96 -31.66 9.44 -11.76
N ASN A 97 -32.28 8.24 -11.85
CA ASN A 97 -33.73 8.11 -11.68
C ASN A 97 -34.11 8.32 -10.21
N ARG A 98 -33.38 7.69 -9.27
CA ARG A 98 -33.59 7.93 -7.84
C ARG A 98 -33.39 9.41 -7.47
N ALA A 99 -32.36 10.07 -8.04
CA ALA A 99 -32.12 11.48 -7.79
C ALA A 99 -33.25 12.39 -8.30
N LYS A 100 -33.84 12.04 -9.46
CA LYS A 100 -35.01 12.75 -10.01
C LYS A 100 -36.28 12.49 -9.21
N GLU A 101 -36.55 11.24 -8.83
CA GLU A 101 -37.70 10.84 -8.01
C GLU A 101 -37.67 11.51 -6.63
N ALA A 102 -36.45 11.66 -6.06
CA ALA A 102 -36.25 12.38 -4.80
C ALA A 102 -36.25 13.91 -4.96
N GLU A 103 -36.44 14.44 -6.20
CA GLU A 103 -36.45 15.88 -6.52
C GLU A 103 -35.14 16.58 -6.12
N ILE A 104 -33.99 15.90 -6.17
CA ILE A 104 -32.68 16.44 -5.82
C ILE A 104 -32.19 17.34 -6.95
N PRO A 105 -31.90 18.63 -6.73
CA PRO A 105 -31.36 19.49 -7.75
C PRO A 105 -30.01 19.06 -8.28
N VAL A 106 -29.80 19.09 -9.60
CA VAL A 106 -28.60 18.57 -10.31
C VAL A 106 -27.29 19.11 -9.73
N GLN A 107 -27.29 20.33 -9.24
CA GLN A 107 -26.10 20.97 -8.64
C GLN A 107 -25.54 20.21 -7.42
N TYR A 108 -26.32 19.36 -6.75
CA TYR A 108 -25.92 18.58 -5.59
C TYR A 108 -25.49 17.16 -5.94
N TRP A 109 -25.73 16.68 -7.16
CA TRP A 109 -25.45 15.29 -7.57
C TRP A 109 -23.96 14.93 -7.45
N SER A 110 -23.08 15.85 -7.85
CA SER A 110 -21.63 15.62 -7.74
C SER A 110 -21.15 15.50 -6.30
N ARG A 111 -21.80 16.18 -5.37
CA ARG A 111 -21.48 16.11 -3.94
C ARG A 111 -21.93 14.78 -3.34
N LEU A 112 -23.15 14.36 -3.65
CA LEU A 112 -23.68 13.04 -3.27
C LEU A 112 -22.83 11.92 -3.87
N GLN A 113 -22.42 12.02 -5.14
CA GLN A 113 -21.53 11.05 -5.79
C GLN A 113 -20.18 10.93 -5.08
N LYS A 114 -19.70 12.01 -4.47
CA LYS A 114 -18.45 12.04 -3.68
C LYS A 114 -18.62 11.59 -2.23
N GLY A 115 -19.81 11.14 -1.86
CA GLY A 115 -20.08 10.67 -0.50
C GLY A 115 -20.48 11.77 0.50
N GLU A 116 -20.77 13.00 0.03
CA GLU A 116 -21.20 14.08 0.90
C GLU A 116 -22.71 14.00 1.14
N THR A 117 -23.14 14.21 2.38
CA THR A 117 -24.55 14.50 2.71
C THR A 117 -24.86 15.95 2.35
N VAL A 118 -26.01 16.23 1.75
CA VAL A 118 -26.45 17.56 1.37
C VAL A 118 -27.82 17.89 1.98
N GLU A 119 -28.02 19.15 2.32
CA GLU A 119 -29.28 19.67 2.81
C GLU A 119 -29.87 20.66 1.78
N VAL A 120 -31.13 20.47 1.38
CA VAL A 120 -31.84 21.25 0.38
C VAL A 120 -33.24 21.49 0.88
N ASP A 121 -33.62 22.73 1.06
CA ASP A 121 -34.96 23.18 1.50
C ASP A 121 -35.47 22.43 2.76
N GLY A 122 -34.56 22.21 3.72
CA GLY A 122 -34.86 21.52 4.99
C GLY A 122 -34.96 19.99 4.88
N LYS A 123 -34.69 19.41 3.71
CA LYS A 123 -34.56 17.95 3.51
C LYS A 123 -33.10 17.58 3.44
N THR A 124 -32.71 16.49 4.11
CA THR A 124 -31.36 15.92 4.09
C THR A 124 -31.32 14.75 3.12
N PHE A 125 -30.38 14.78 2.19
CA PHE A 125 -30.12 13.70 1.24
C PHE A 125 -28.74 13.12 1.50
N LYS A 126 -28.67 11.81 1.50
CA LYS A 126 -27.43 11.06 1.74
C LYS A 126 -26.97 10.33 0.47
N PRO A 127 -25.67 9.97 0.38
CA PRO A 127 -25.16 9.19 -0.76
C PRO A 127 -25.94 7.93 -1.06
N GLU A 128 -26.36 7.18 -0.02
CA GLU A 128 -27.14 5.95 -0.16
C GLU A 128 -28.50 6.12 -0.83
N ASP A 129 -29.06 7.31 -0.83
CA ASP A 129 -30.35 7.60 -1.47
C ASP A 129 -30.24 7.54 -3.00
N VAL A 130 -29.04 7.82 -3.54
CA VAL A 130 -28.78 7.95 -4.98
C VAL A 130 -27.63 7.11 -5.51
N LEU A 131 -26.87 6.44 -4.64
CA LEU A 131 -25.82 5.54 -5.06
C LEU A 131 -26.31 4.08 -5.06
N GLY A 132 -25.89 3.33 -6.06
CA GLY A 132 -26.04 1.89 -6.08
C GLY A 132 -25.12 1.18 -5.09
N ALA A 133 -25.03 -0.13 -5.16
CA ALA A 133 -24.09 -0.92 -4.35
C ALA A 133 -22.64 -0.44 -4.52
N GLU A 134 -21.87 -0.53 -3.44
CA GLU A 134 -20.44 -0.24 -3.48
C GLU A 134 -19.75 -1.15 -4.51
N ARG A 135 -18.84 -0.59 -5.27
CA ARG A 135 -18.08 -1.31 -6.30
C ARG A 135 -16.68 -1.63 -5.79
N ARG A 136 -16.07 -2.68 -6.36
CA ARG A 136 -14.69 -3.02 -6.04
C ARG A 136 -13.76 -1.83 -6.33
N GLY A 137 -13.04 -1.39 -5.31
CA GLY A 137 -11.98 -0.39 -5.41
C GLY A 137 -10.67 -0.97 -5.96
N LEU A 138 -9.58 -0.22 -5.79
CA LEU A 138 -8.22 -0.64 -6.15
C LEU A 138 -7.40 -0.88 -4.89
N ARG A 139 -6.61 -1.96 -4.88
CA ARG A 139 -5.77 -2.32 -3.75
C ARG A 139 -4.32 -2.54 -4.18
N VAL A 140 -3.39 -1.90 -3.47
CA VAL A 140 -1.96 -2.14 -3.58
C VAL A 140 -1.44 -2.58 -2.23
N SER A 141 -0.74 -3.71 -2.18
CA SER A 141 -0.13 -4.22 -0.97
C SER A 141 1.39 -4.29 -1.10
N TYR A 142 2.08 -4.02 0.00
CA TYR A 142 3.54 -3.98 0.08
C TYR A 142 4.03 -4.74 1.31
N ALA A 143 4.92 -5.69 1.11
CA ALA A 143 5.55 -6.44 2.20
C ALA A 143 6.99 -6.80 1.86
N THR A 144 7.92 -6.24 2.62
CA THR A 144 9.34 -6.60 2.58
C THR A 144 9.83 -6.98 3.96
N ASP A 145 10.98 -7.59 4.05
CA ASP A 145 11.59 -8.04 5.30
C ASP A 145 10.62 -8.91 6.12
N CYS A 146 10.12 -9.98 5.52
CA CYS A 146 9.16 -10.83 6.21
C CYS A 146 9.15 -12.29 5.74
N ARG A 147 8.63 -13.14 6.61
CA ARG A 147 8.27 -14.52 6.28
C ARG A 147 6.81 -14.64 5.87
N PRO A 148 6.46 -15.60 5.00
CA PRO A 148 5.07 -15.90 4.71
C PRO A 148 4.25 -16.18 5.98
N SER A 149 3.02 -15.73 6.02
CA SER A 149 2.07 -16.04 7.09
C SER A 149 0.62 -15.95 6.60
N ALA A 150 -0.28 -16.67 7.25
CA ALA A 150 -1.72 -16.62 6.92
C ALA A 150 -2.28 -15.20 7.07
N ALA A 151 -1.88 -14.45 8.10
CA ALA A 151 -2.31 -13.07 8.31
C ALA A 151 -1.85 -12.13 7.19
N LEU A 152 -0.67 -12.37 6.61
CA LEU A 152 -0.21 -11.59 5.45
C LEU A 152 -1.00 -11.96 4.19
N VAL A 153 -1.31 -13.24 3.96
CA VAL A 153 -2.15 -13.69 2.84
C VAL A 153 -3.54 -13.05 2.93
N GLU A 154 -4.16 -13.04 4.12
CA GLU A 154 -5.44 -12.37 4.35
C GLU A 154 -5.39 -10.86 4.08
N MET A 155 -4.31 -10.17 4.51
CA MET A 155 -4.17 -8.73 4.29
C MET A 155 -4.05 -8.36 2.81
N ILE A 156 -3.31 -9.17 2.01
CA ILE A 156 -3.06 -8.90 0.60
C ILE A 156 -4.16 -9.43 -0.32
N GLN A 157 -5.20 -10.07 0.23
CA GLN A 157 -6.26 -10.70 -0.54
C GLN A 157 -6.86 -9.74 -1.56
N ASP A 158 -7.05 -10.23 -2.80
CA ASP A 158 -7.62 -9.52 -3.94
C ASP A 158 -6.89 -8.21 -4.28
N SER A 159 -5.59 -8.09 -3.96
CA SER A 159 -4.79 -6.93 -4.37
C SER A 159 -4.65 -6.86 -5.88
N ASP A 160 -4.80 -5.67 -6.46
CA ASP A 160 -4.51 -5.44 -7.88
C ASP A 160 -3.01 -5.51 -8.14
N LEU A 161 -2.20 -5.09 -7.15
CA LEU A 161 -0.76 -5.22 -7.17
C LEU A 161 -0.26 -5.60 -5.77
N PHE A 162 0.55 -6.66 -5.71
CA PHE A 162 1.33 -7.00 -4.53
C PHE A 162 2.82 -6.81 -4.82
N VAL A 163 3.46 -5.93 -4.08
CA VAL A 163 4.91 -5.74 -4.10
C VAL A 163 5.49 -6.48 -2.91
N ALA A 164 6.21 -7.56 -3.19
CA ALA A 164 6.77 -8.44 -2.18
C ALA A 164 8.28 -8.51 -2.26
N GLU A 165 8.92 -8.87 -1.14
CA GLU A 165 10.30 -9.28 -1.22
C GLU A 165 10.47 -10.61 -1.96
N GLY A 166 11.68 -10.80 -2.49
CA GLY A 166 12.18 -12.06 -2.95
C GLY A 166 13.69 -12.02 -2.78
N LEU A 167 14.18 -12.28 -1.55
CA LEU A 167 15.61 -12.12 -1.25
C LEU A 167 16.46 -13.02 -2.15
N TYR A 168 16.01 -14.26 -2.39
CA TYR A 168 16.64 -15.22 -3.29
C TYR A 168 15.65 -15.77 -4.30
N GLY A 169 16.09 -15.85 -5.56
CA GLY A 169 15.31 -16.48 -6.63
C GLY A 169 15.35 -18.01 -6.56
N ASP A 170 16.48 -18.56 -6.14
CA ASP A 170 16.73 -20.01 -6.04
C ASP A 170 15.92 -20.62 -4.89
N PRO A 171 14.99 -21.56 -5.17
CA PRO A 171 14.19 -22.22 -4.13
C PRO A 171 15.01 -23.06 -3.16
N GLU A 172 16.19 -23.55 -3.54
CA GLU A 172 17.08 -24.30 -2.64
C GLU A 172 17.60 -23.43 -1.49
N LYS A 173 17.61 -22.11 -1.65
CA LYS A 173 17.97 -21.13 -0.62
C LYS A 173 16.83 -20.78 0.35
N GLN A 174 15.71 -21.50 0.32
CA GLN A 174 14.57 -21.24 1.20
C GLN A 174 14.96 -21.31 2.70
N LYS A 175 15.80 -22.28 3.09
CA LYS A 175 16.26 -22.39 4.48
C LYS A 175 17.12 -21.20 4.89
N ASP A 176 17.98 -20.72 4.01
CA ASP A 176 18.82 -19.54 4.24
C ASP A 176 17.97 -18.27 4.36
N ALA A 177 17.01 -18.07 3.45
CA ALA A 177 16.07 -16.97 3.51
C ALA A 177 15.30 -17.00 4.84
N ALA A 178 14.76 -18.15 5.22
CA ALA A 178 14.01 -18.34 6.45
C ALA A 178 14.84 -18.01 7.70
N SER A 179 16.10 -18.44 7.76
CA SER A 179 17.00 -18.15 8.88
C SER A 179 17.26 -16.65 9.07
N LYS A 180 17.19 -15.88 8.00
CA LYS A 180 17.36 -14.42 7.97
C LYS A 180 16.05 -13.66 8.12
N GLY A 181 14.90 -14.34 8.16
CA GLY A 181 13.58 -13.74 8.26
C GLY A 181 13.03 -13.24 6.94
N HIS A 182 13.47 -13.78 5.82
CA HIS A 182 13.09 -13.43 4.44
C HIS A 182 12.46 -14.61 3.70
N MET A 183 12.03 -14.38 2.46
CA MET A 183 11.43 -15.41 1.61
C MET A 183 12.12 -15.51 0.25
N VAL A 184 11.89 -16.64 -0.43
CA VAL A 184 12.30 -16.87 -1.81
C VAL A 184 11.15 -16.54 -2.75
N TYR A 185 11.42 -16.42 -4.05
CA TYR A 185 10.43 -16.07 -5.09
C TYR A 185 9.20 -16.98 -5.08
N THR A 186 9.40 -18.29 -4.93
CA THR A 186 8.32 -19.27 -4.93
C THR A 186 7.38 -19.10 -3.73
N GLU A 187 7.89 -18.67 -2.57
CA GLU A 187 7.06 -18.38 -1.40
C GLU A 187 6.20 -17.13 -1.63
N ALA A 188 6.77 -16.05 -2.21
CA ALA A 188 6.02 -14.84 -2.56
C ALA A 188 4.95 -15.13 -3.62
N ALA A 189 5.29 -15.92 -4.65
CA ALA A 189 4.35 -16.34 -5.70
C ALA A 189 3.21 -17.21 -5.14
N THR A 190 3.51 -18.09 -4.18
CA THR A 190 2.49 -18.90 -3.49
C THR A 190 1.51 -18.02 -2.73
N MET A 191 1.99 -17.04 -1.97
CA MET A 191 1.11 -16.10 -1.27
C MET A 191 0.24 -15.29 -2.25
N ALA A 192 0.82 -14.82 -3.36
CA ALA A 192 0.09 -14.05 -4.37
C ALA A 192 -1.04 -14.87 -5.01
N ARG A 193 -0.77 -16.14 -5.33
CA ARG A 193 -1.77 -17.10 -5.84
C ARG A 193 -2.88 -17.33 -4.82
N ASP A 194 -2.51 -17.65 -3.58
CA ASP A 194 -3.45 -18.03 -2.52
C ASP A 194 -4.33 -16.83 -2.08
N ALA A 195 -3.82 -15.61 -2.23
CA ALA A 195 -4.53 -14.37 -1.98
C ALA A 195 -5.26 -13.80 -3.23
N HIS A 196 -5.30 -14.51 -4.35
CA HIS A 196 -5.94 -14.07 -5.60
C HIS A 196 -5.48 -12.67 -6.07
N VAL A 197 -4.19 -12.37 -5.90
CA VAL A 197 -3.59 -11.12 -6.36
C VAL A 197 -3.63 -11.07 -7.90
N LYS A 198 -3.76 -9.88 -8.50
CA LYS A 198 -3.74 -9.77 -9.97
C LYS A 198 -2.33 -9.73 -10.54
N GLU A 199 -1.42 -9.04 -9.87
CA GLU A 199 -0.02 -8.89 -10.30
C GLU A 199 0.92 -8.91 -9.09
N LEU A 200 2.05 -9.63 -9.20
CA LEU A 200 3.12 -9.69 -8.22
C LEU A 200 4.38 -9.02 -8.77
N TRP A 201 4.92 -8.03 -8.05
CA TRP A 201 6.26 -7.50 -8.27
C TRP A 201 7.20 -7.97 -7.17
N LEU A 202 8.26 -8.66 -7.58
CA LEU A 202 9.32 -9.07 -6.67
C LEU A 202 10.34 -7.93 -6.51
N THR A 203 10.78 -7.70 -5.30
CA THR A 203 11.75 -6.65 -4.94
C THR A 203 12.68 -7.14 -3.83
N HIS A 204 13.52 -6.25 -3.27
CA HIS A 204 14.38 -6.57 -2.13
C HIS A 204 15.32 -7.75 -2.41
N PHE A 205 15.91 -7.77 -3.60
CA PHE A 205 16.83 -8.82 -4.03
C PHE A 205 18.13 -8.80 -3.24
N SER A 206 18.70 -9.97 -2.98
CA SER A 206 20.03 -10.07 -2.41
C SER A 206 21.05 -9.32 -3.29
N PRO A 207 21.96 -8.53 -2.70
CA PRO A 207 23.06 -7.93 -3.47
C PRO A 207 23.92 -8.92 -4.26
N ALA A 208 23.92 -10.20 -3.84
CA ALA A 208 24.61 -11.28 -4.56
C ALA A 208 23.85 -11.76 -5.80
N MET A 209 22.62 -11.34 -6.01
CA MET A 209 21.81 -11.70 -7.17
C MET A 209 22.04 -10.68 -8.31
N LEU A 210 22.89 -11.04 -9.26
CA LEU A 210 23.26 -10.17 -10.37
C LEU A 210 22.11 -9.99 -11.37
N ASN A 211 21.30 -11.01 -11.58
CA ASN A 211 20.18 -10.98 -12.52
C ASN A 211 18.90 -11.55 -11.89
N PRO A 212 17.97 -10.71 -11.42
CA PRO A 212 16.71 -11.19 -10.82
C PRO A 212 15.83 -12.02 -11.76
N LYS A 213 16.05 -11.97 -13.08
CA LYS A 213 15.23 -12.70 -14.06
C LYS A 213 15.61 -14.18 -14.17
N GLU A 214 16.80 -14.59 -13.73
CA GLU A 214 17.28 -15.98 -13.88
C GLU A 214 16.40 -17.03 -13.21
N HIS A 215 15.78 -16.69 -12.07
CA HIS A 215 14.95 -17.60 -11.29
C HIS A 215 13.44 -17.30 -11.39
N LEU A 216 13.05 -16.39 -12.29
CA LEU A 216 11.66 -15.92 -12.37
C LEU A 216 10.70 -17.02 -12.84
N ALA A 217 11.16 -17.93 -13.70
CA ALA A 217 10.34 -19.00 -14.27
C ALA A 217 9.69 -19.88 -13.18
N GLY A 218 10.43 -20.29 -12.13
CA GLY A 218 9.87 -21.08 -11.04
C GLY A 218 8.77 -20.36 -10.24
N ALA A 219 8.85 -19.05 -10.10
CA ALA A 219 7.78 -18.27 -9.50
C ALA A 219 6.57 -18.13 -10.45
N GLN A 220 6.83 -17.97 -11.75
CA GLN A 220 5.78 -17.84 -12.78
C GLN A 220 5.00 -19.14 -13.02
N GLU A 221 5.61 -20.30 -12.78
CA GLU A 221 4.90 -21.58 -12.76
C GLU A 221 3.84 -21.66 -11.65
N ILE A 222 4.07 -20.98 -10.51
CA ILE A 222 3.15 -20.92 -9.37
C ILE A 222 2.12 -19.80 -9.57
N PHE A 223 2.58 -18.64 -10.01
CA PHE A 223 1.76 -17.47 -10.26
C PHE A 223 2.27 -16.73 -11.51
N ALA A 224 1.59 -16.96 -12.64
CA ALA A 224 2.05 -16.52 -13.95
C ALA A 224 2.32 -15.02 -14.07
N ASN A 225 1.52 -14.19 -13.39
CA ASN A 225 1.66 -12.73 -13.42
C ASN A 225 2.68 -12.20 -12.40
N THR A 226 3.84 -12.85 -12.35
CA THR A 226 4.99 -12.47 -11.51
C THR A 226 6.04 -11.75 -12.34
N GLN A 227 6.48 -10.59 -11.88
CA GLN A 227 7.48 -9.76 -12.54
C GLN A 227 8.56 -9.29 -11.56
N PRO A 228 9.81 -9.10 -12.04
CA PRO A 228 10.82 -8.42 -11.22
C PRO A 228 10.51 -6.94 -11.14
N GLY A 229 10.62 -6.37 -9.95
CA GLY A 229 10.65 -4.93 -9.73
C GLY A 229 12.01 -4.34 -10.13
N HIS A 230 12.00 -3.10 -10.49
CA HIS A 230 13.22 -2.30 -10.74
C HIS A 230 12.95 -0.84 -10.37
N ASN A 231 14.02 -0.08 -10.17
CA ASN A 231 13.89 1.34 -9.88
C ASN A 231 13.07 2.05 -10.96
N LEU A 232 12.15 2.90 -10.54
CA LEU A 232 11.26 3.68 -11.41
C LEU A 232 10.30 2.82 -12.27
N LYS A 233 10.07 1.56 -11.91
CA LYS A 233 8.99 0.78 -12.54
C LYS A 233 7.64 1.43 -12.23
N LEU A 234 6.84 1.63 -13.26
CA LEU A 234 5.51 2.25 -13.18
C LEU A 234 4.45 1.32 -13.70
N THR A 235 3.28 1.38 -13.11
CA THR A 235 2.04 0.81 -13.63
C THR A 235 0.87 1.75 -13.33
N THR A 236 -0.20 1.64 -14.10
CA THR A 236 -1.43 2.37 -13.85
C THR A 236 -2.55 1.37 -13.61
N LEU A 237 -3.04 1.36 -12.38
CA LEU A 237 -4.22 0.59 -12.03
C LEU A 237 -5.47 1.35 -12.44
N ARG A 238 -6.45 0.62 -12.98
CA ARG A 238 -7.74 1.20 -13.40
C ARG A 238 -8.86 0.40 -12.78
N PHE A 239 -9.95 1.08 -12.48
CA PHE A 239 -11.20 0.41 -12.12
C PHE A 239 -11.65 -0.47 -13.27
N GLU A 240 -12.12 -1.66 -12.97
CA GLU A 240 -12.78 -2.52 -13.96
C GLU A 240 -14.04 -1.81 -14.45
N GLU A 241 -14.29 -1.87 -15.76
CA GLU A 241 -15.56 -1.44 -16.33
C GLU A 241 -16.62 -2.49 -15.98
N ASP A 242 -17.77 -2.01 -15.47
CA ASP A 242 -18.92 -2.86 -15.14
C ASP A 242 -19.75 -3.17 -16.38
#